data_3a437a21e4ca6ed5b80cfbc0c113bbc5
#
_entry.id   3a437a21e4ca6ed5b80cfbc0c113bbc5
#
_cell.length_a   1.000
_cell.length_b   1.000
_cell.length_c   1.000
_cell.angle_alpha   90.00
_cell.angle_beta   90.00
_cell.angle_gamma   90.00
#
_symmetry.space_group_name_H-M   'P 1'
#
loop_
_entity.id
_entity.type
_entity.pdbx_description
1 polymer ?
#
loop_
_entity_poly.entity_id
_entity_poly.type
_entity_poly.pdbx_seq_one_letter_code
_entity_poly.pdbx_strand_id
1 'polypeptide(L)'
;ESKIFDDPAFTGTARQPLAQEFEPAEGGDNFVAVVNHFKSKGSVANGDEDSGDGQGNNPKVRKAQAQALIDHLNKEDTWADLPTFILGDLNSYTEEDAITTIKGGGFSLVHHEKDFDQASYQFGGRLGTLDHVLANASASDLVKDSAVWNINGDESVAFEYSRRNYNVQDFFGSGDDKLYGYGNPFRSSDHLSLIHI
;
A
#
# COMPACT_ATOMS: atom_id res chain seq x y z
N GLU A 1 3.61 -21.56 6.20
CA GLU A 1 4.96 -21.25 5.70
C GLU A 1 5.14 -19.76 5.48
N SER A 2 6.37 -19.21 5.66
CA SER A 2 6.65 -17.79 5.37
C SER A 2 7.93 -17.66 4.54
N LYS A 3 7.95 -16.67 3.64
CA LYS A 3 9.11 -16.37 2.76
C LYS A 3 9.30 -14.87 2.63
N ILE A 4 10.55 -14.44 2.62
CA ILE A 4 10.95 -13.09 2.22
C ILE A 4 11.45 -13.18 0.79
N PHE A 5 10.90 -12.35 -0.10
CA PHE A 5 11.35 -12.30 -1.49
C PHE A 5 12.60 -11.40 -1.58
N ASP A 6 13.75 -12.05 -1.47
CA ASP A 6 15.04 -11.37 -1.58
C ASP A 6 15.40 -11.16 -3.05
N ASP A 7 15.26 -9.90 -3.49
CA ASP A 7 15.51 -9.51 -4.87
C ASP A 7 16.18 -8.13 -4.94
N PRO A 8 17.13 -7.90 -5.85
CA PRO A 8 17.79 -6.62 -6.06
C PRO A 8 16.82 -5.45 -6.32
N ALA A 9 15.63 -5.71 -6.87
CA ALA A 9 14.60 -4.69 -7.09
C ALA A 9 14.10 -4.05 -5.78
N PHE A 10 14.18 -4.76 -4.67
CA PHE A 10 13.76 -4.28 -3.34
C PHE A 10 14.93 -3.79 -2.49
N THR A 11 16.10 -4.43 -2.63
CA THR A 11 17.26 -4.16 -1.78
C THR A 11 17.78 -2.73 -1.97
N GLY A 12 17.86 -1.97 -0.88
CA GLY A 12 18.39 -0.61 -0.87
C GLY A 12 17.45 0.47 -1.41
N THR A 13 16.31 0.11 -1.97
CA THR A 13 15.33 1.06 -2.52
C THR A 13 13.98 1.03 -1.83
N ALA A 14 13.59 -0.14 -1.29
CA ALA A 14 12.33 -0.37 -0.61
C ALA A 14 12.47 -1.45 0.47
N ARG A 15 11.37 -2.08 0.84
CA ARG A 15 11.35 -3.24 1.73
C ARG A 15 11.09 -4.51 0.94
N GLN A 16 11.78 -5.59 1.31
CA GLN A 16 11.54 -6.91 0.72
C GLN A 16 10.12 -7.37 1.06
N PRO A 17 9.35 -7.88 0.09
CA PRO A 17 8.03 -8.44 0.35
C PRO A 17 8.12 -9.63 1.31
N LEU A 18 7.15 -9.71 2.21
CA LEU A 18 6.94 -10.85 3.09
C LEU A 18 5.68 -11.59 2.65
N ALA A 19 5.84 -12.83 2.23
CA ALA A 19 4.75 -13.73 1.91
C ALA A 19 4.53 -14.71 3.07
N GLN A 20 3.28 -14.91 3.47
CA GLN A 20 2.87 -15.81 4.54
C GLN A 20 1.66 -16.62 4.10
N GLU A 21 1.79 -17.93 4.20
CA GLU A 21 0.66 -18.85 4.10
C GLU A 21 -0.06 -18.93 5.45
N PHE A 22 -1.38 -18.85 5.41
CA PHE A 22 -2.27 -18.97 6.56
C PHE A 22 -3.18 -20.17 6.38
N GLU A 23 -3.42 -20.87 7.49
CA GLU A 23 -4.39 -21.96 7.61
C GLU A 23 -5.50 -21.47 8.56
N PRO A 24 -6.77 -21.43 8.11
CA PRO A 24 -7.87 -21.03 8.97
C PRO A 24 -8.06 -22.00 10.14
N ALA A 25 -8.20 -21.47 11.38
CA ALA A 25 -8.30 -22.28 12.60
C ALA A 25 -9.53 -23.20 12.66
N GLU A 26 -10.62 -22.78 11.98
CA GLU A 26 -11.89 -23.52 11.94
C GLU A 26 -12.01 -24.42 10.69
N GLY A 27 -10.93 -24.61 9.97
CA GLY A 27 -10.89 -25.33 8.69
C GLY A 27 -11.31 -24.43 7.51
N GLY A 28 -10.97 -24.85 6.32
CA GLY A 28 -11.14 -24.12 5.07
C GLY A 28 -9.87 -24.21 4.23
N ASP A 29 -9.86 -23.51 3.11
CA ASP A 29 -8.70 -23.48 2.23
C ASP A 29 -7.62 -22.56 2.78
N ASN A 30 -6.38 -23.00 2.68
CA ASN A 30 -5.23 -22.14 2.98
C ASN A 30 -5.19 -20.97 2.00
N PHE A 31 -4.64 -19.85 2.44
CA PHE A 31 -4.40 -18.69 1.58
C PHE A 31 -3.04 -18.06 1.85
N VAL A 32 -2.53 -17.31 0.89
CA VAL A 32 -1.27 -16.57 0.99
C VAL A 32 -1.55 -15.08 1.03
N ALA A 33 -0.92 -14.38 1.97
CA ALA A 33 -0.88 -12.92 2.01
C ALA A 33 0.55 -12.43 1.79
N VAL A 34 0.75 -11.52 0.84
CA VAL A 34 2.04 -10.96 0.48
C VAL A 34 2.05 -9.47 0.79
N VAL A 35 2.74 -9.09 1.87
CA VAL A 35 2.82 -7.70 2.33
C VAL A 35 3.95 -6.98 1.60
N ASN A 36 3.65 -5.79 1.11
CA ASN A 36 4.54 -4.99 0.28
C ASN A 36 4.64 -3.55 0.75
N HIS A 37 5.81 -2.94 0.52
CA HIS A 37 6.00 -1.51 0.60
C HIS A 37 6.99 -1.09 -0.50
N PHE A 38 6.46 -0.66 -1.64
CA PHE A 38 7.26 -0.29 -2.81
C PHE A 38 7.96 1.06 -2.62
N LYS A 39 8.86 1.38 -3.55
CA LYS A 39 9.63 2.61 -3.53
C LYS A 39 8.74 3.85 -3.58
N SER A 40 8.89 4.72 -2.59
CA SER A 40 8.12 5.97 -2.50
C SER A 40 8.46 6.95 -3.63
N LYS A 41 7.54 7.88 -3.88
CA LYS A 41 7.72 8.99 -4.83
C LYS A 41 8.62 10.11 -4.30
N GLY A 42 8.99 10.10 -3.01
CA GLY A 42 9.73 11.17 -2.35
C GLY A 42 11.19 11.29 -2.79
N SER A 43 12.05 10.33 -2.41
CA SER A 43 13.47 10.34 -2.80
C SER A 43 13.66 9.72 -4.18
N VAL A 44 14.34 10.44 -5.09
CA VAL A 44 14.52 10.01 -6.46
C VAL A 44 15.67 9.01 -6.57
N ALA A 45 15.42 7.87 -7.21
CA ALA A 45 16.46 6.94 -7.64
C ALA A 45 17.16 7.50 -8.89
N ASN A 46 18.45 7.21 -9.05
CA ASN A 46 19.24 7.74 -10.15
C ASN A 46 18.64 7.38 -11.53
N GLY A 47 18.26 8.39 -12.28
CA GLY A 47 17.70 8.25 -13.63
C GLY A 47 16.23 7.83 -13.67
N ASP A 48 15.48 8.02 -12.57
CA ASP A 48 14.06 7.68 -12.47
C ASP A 48 13.21 8.84 -11.90
N GLU A 49 13.52 10.05 -12.39
CA GLU A 49 12.80 11.28 -12.10
C GLU A 49 11.41 11.27 -12.75
N ASP A 50 10.53 12.12 -12.22
CA ASP A 50 9.20 12.36 -12.78
C ASP A 50 9.30 12.87 -14.23
N SER A 51 8.73 12.12 -15.15
CA SER A 51 8.67 12.47 -16.58
C SER A 51 7.44 13.31 -16.96
N GLY A 52 6.59 13.64 -15.98
CA GLY A 52 5.35 14.38 -16.20
C GLY A 52 4.21 13.54 -16.79
N ASP A 53 4.32 12.22 -16.72
CA ASP A 53 3.31 11.26 -17.20
C ASP A 53 2.24 10.93 -16.14
N GLY A 54 2.31 11.56 -14.98
CA GLY A 54 1.39 11.37 -13.87
C GLY A 54 1.83 10.32 -12.84
N GLN A 55 2.88 9.55 -13.11
CA GLN A 55 3.36 8.53 -12.19
C GLN A 55 4.28 9.06 -11.08
N GLY A 56 4.78 10.30 -11.22
CA GLY A 56 5.74 10.90 -10.30
C GLY A 56 7.11 10.23 -10.35
N ASN A 57 7.96 10.49 -9.34
CA ASN A 57 9.29 9.89 -9.30
C ASN A 57 9.25 8.37 -9.11
N ASN A 58 10.28 7.68 -9.59
CA ASN A 58 10.56 6.26 -9.44
C ASN A 58 9.57 5.28 -10.10
N PRO A 59 8.94 5.59 -11.24
CA PRO A 59 8.01 4.68 -11.88
C PRO A 59 8.67 3.40 -12.38
N LYS A 60 9.91 3.48 -12.91
CA LYS A 60 10.66 2.30 -13.39
C LYS A 60 11.05 1.37 -12.25
N VAL A 61 11.45 1.93 -11.11
CA VAL A 61 11.79 1.13 -9.91
C VAL A 61 10.55 0.39 -9.42
N ARG A 62 9.40 1.08 -9.28
CA ARG A 62 8.15 0.43 -8.84
C ARG A 62 7.66 -0.64 -9.83
N LYS A 63 7.77 -0.39 -11.13
CA LYS A 63 7.46 -1.40 -12.16
C LYS A 63 8.36 -2.63 -12.04
N ALA A 64 9.67 -2.44 -11.83
CA ALA A 64 10.62 -3.53 -11.62
C ALA A 64 10.29 -4.33 -10.34
N GLN A 65 9.88 -3.65 -9.27
CA GLN A 65 9.43 -4.29 -8.03
C GLN A 65 8.16 -5.11 -8.25
N ALA A 66 7.19 -4.59 -8.99
CA ALA A 66 5.98 -5.32 -9.38
C ALA A 66 6.31 -6.58 -10.19
N GLN A 67 7.21 -6.47 -11.17
CA GLN A 67 7.63 -7.62 -11.96
C GLN A 67 8.37 -8.66 -11.12
N ALA A 68 9.32 -8.23 -10.26
CA ALA A 68 10.03 -9.14 -9.37
C ALA A 68 9.08 -9.87 -8.40
N LEU A 69 8.07 -9.17 -7.88
CA LEU A 69 7.04 -9.77 -7.04
C LEU A 69 6.30 -10.90 -7.77
N ILE A 70 5.83 -10.64 -8.99
CA ILE A 70 5.14 -11.65 -9.83
C ILE A 70 6.08 -12.80 -10.17
N ASP A 71 7.34 -12.53 -10.51
CA ASP A 71 8.32 -13.55 -10.84
C ASP A 71 8.63 -14.47 -9.64
N HIS A 72 8.66 -13.91 -8.42
CA HIS A 72 8.81 -14.71 -7.20
C HIS A 72 7.57 -15.57 -6.95
N LEU A 73 6.37 -15.03 -7.03
CA LEU A 73 5.14 -15.80 -6.85
C LEU A 73 5.02 -16.93 -7.87
N ASN A 74 5.36 -16.69 -9.12
CA ASN A 74 5.33 -17.71 -10.18
C ASN A 74 6.36 -18.84 -10.00
N LYS A 75 7.38 -18.67 -9.16
CA LYS A 75 8.36 -19.71 -8.83
C LYS A 75 7.97 -20.54 -7.61
N GLU A 76 6.91 -20.18 -6.92
CA GLU A 76 6.48 -20.84 -5.69
C GLU A 76 5.44 -21.92 -6.01
N ASP A 77 5.92 -23.09 -6.45
CA ASP A 77 5.06 -24.23 -6.83
C ASP A 77 4.09 -24.64 -5.70
N THR A 78 4.50 -24.50 -4.44
CA THR A 78 3.67 -24.85 -3.27
C THR A 78 2.44 -23.95 -3.09
N TRP A 79 2.45 -22.76 -3.69
CA TRP A 79 1.38 -21.76 -3.58
C TRP A 79 0.64 -21.54 -4.91
N ALA A 80 1.02 -22.27 -5.97
CA ALA A 80 0.51 -22.04 -7.32
C ALA A 80 -1.03 -22.08 -7.42
N ASP A 81 -1.68 -22.94 -6.65
CA ASP A 81 -3.12 -23.12 -6.66
C ASP A 81 -3.82 -22.43 -5.47
N LEU A 82 -3.05 -21.79 -4.57
CA LEU A 82 -3.63 -21.17 -3.39
C LEU A 82 -4.24 -19.79 -3.69
N PRO A 83 -5.36 -19.45 -3.03
CA PRO A 83 -5.82 -18.08 -2.95
C PRO A 83 -4.70 -17.16 -2.47
N THR A 84 -4.33 -16.15 -3.26
CA THR A 84 -3.21 -15.26 -2.96
C THR A 84 -3.64 -13.81 -3.03
N PHE A 85 -3.34 -13.08 -1.95
CA PHE A 85 -3.55 -11.64 -1.83
C PHE A 85 -2.21 -10.91 -1.83
N ILE A 86 -2.08 -9.89 -2.66
CA ILE A 86 -1.00 -8.89 -2.65
C ILE A 86 -1.53 -7.64 -1.98
N LEU A 87 -0.92 -7.19 -0.89
CA LEU A 87 -1.41 -6.06 -0.11
C LEU A 87 -0.29 -5.14 0.37
N GLY A 88 -0.64 -3.89 0.66
CA GLY A 88 0.23 -2.89 1.27
C GLY A 88 0.33 -1.61 0.48
N ASP A 89 1.27 -0.76 0.88
CA ASP A 89 1.60 0.49 0.21
C ASP A 89 2.46 0.21 -1.03
N LEU A 90 1.82 0.22 -2.19
CA LEU A 90 2.48 0.02 -3.49
C LEU A 90 3.02 1.34 -4.08
N ASN A 91 2.83 2.46 -3.37
CA ASN A 91 3.27 3.80 -3.79
C ASN A 91 2.89 4.15 -5.25
N SER A 92 1.83 3.52 -5.75
CA SER A 92 1.35 3.64 -7.12
C SER A 92 -0.15 3.81 -7.14
N TYR A 93 -0.64 4.76 -7.91
CA TYR A 93 -2.06 4.88 -8.17
C TYR A 93 -2.53 3.76 -9.11
N THR A 94 -3.83 3.52 -9.14
CA THR A 94 -4.50 2.37 -9.78
C THR A 94 -4.09 2.11 -11.23
N GLU A 95 -3.81 3.15 -12.00
CA GLU A 95 -3.46 3.06 -13.43
C GLU A 95 -1.95 3.16 -13.70
N GLU A 96 -1.12 3.27 -12.66
CA GLU A 96 0.33 3.31 -12.85
C GLU A 96 0.89 1.95 -13.30
N ASP A 97 2.05 1.99 -13.93
CA ASP A 97 2.74 0.83 -14.51
C ASP A 97 2.95 -0.32 -13.52
N ALA A 98 3.21 -0.03 -12.26
CA ALA A 98 3.39 -1.06 -11.23
C ALA A 98 2.11 -1.87 -11.01
N ILE A 99 0.96 -1.19 -10.87
CA ILE A 99 -0.34 -1.84 -10.67
C ILE A 99 -0.75 -2.61 -11.94
N THR A 100 -0.58 -2.01 -13.12
CA THR A 100 -0.85 -2.70 -14.40
C THR A 100 0.03 -3.92 -14.60
N THR A 101 1.28 -3.91 -14.14
CA THR A 101 2.18 -5.07 -14.16
C THR A 101 1.65 -6.20 -13.26
N ILE A 102 1.20 -5.89 -12.05
CA ILE A 102 0.60 -6.88 -11.15
C ILE A 102 -0.70 -7.45 -11.75
N LYS A 103 -1.56 -6.59 -12.30
CA LYS A 103 -2.78 -7.01 -13.02
C LYS A 103 -2.43 -7.95 -14.19
N GLY A 104 -1.38 -7.64 -14.96
CA GLY A 104 -0.85 -8.51 -16.03
C GLY A 104 -0.33 -9.86 -15.56
N GLY A 105 0.04 -9.98 -14.29
CA GLY A 105 0.43 -11.22 -13.62
C GLY A 105 -0.75 -12.07 -13.13
N GLY A 106 -2.00 -11.70 -13.44
CA GLY A 106 -3.18 -12.49 -13.09
C GLY A 106 -3.88 -12.05 -11.80
N PHE A 107 -3.58 -10.86 -11.28
CA PHE A 107 -4.22 -10.30 -10.09
C PHE A 107 -5.21 -9.19 -10.45
N SER A 108 -6.26 -9.07 -9.67
CA SER A 108 -7.27 -8.02 -9.81
C SER A 108 -7.41 -7.23 -8.51
N LEU A 109 -7.72 -5.94 -8.62
CA LEU A 109 -8.02 -5.12 -7.46
C LEU A 109 -9.28 -5.64 -6.74
N VAL A 110 -9.19 -5.73 -5.41
CA VAL A 110 -10.28 -6.21 -4.56
C VAL A 110 -11.33 -5.13 -4.30
N HIS A 111 -10.92 -3.85 -4.30
CA HIS A 111 -11.84 -2.73 -4.05
C HIS A 111 -12.34 -2.12 -5.36
N HIS A 112 -13.57 -1.61 -5.34
CA HIS A 112 -14.15 -0.92 -6.48
C HIS A 112 -13.68 0.54 -6.55
N GLU A 113 -13.13 0.94 -7.70
CA GLU A 113 -12.64 2.29 -7.99
C GLU A 113 -13.71 3.39 -7.96
N LYS A 114 -14.97 3.03 -7.80
CA LYS A 114 -16.10 3.98 -7.98
C LYS A 114 -16.40 4.82 -6.75
N ASP A 115 -15.86 4.46 -5.61
CA ASP A 115 -16.14 5.16 -4.36
C ASP A 115 -14.99 6.10 -4.05
N PHE A 116 -15.10 7.35 -4.47
CA PHE A 116 -14.18 8.43 -4.10
C PHE A 116 -14.02 8.59 -2.57
N ASP A 117 -14.95 8.06 -1.81
CA ASP A 117 -14.90 7.99 -0.35
C ASP A 117 -13.92 6.93 0.18
N GLN A 118 -13.28 6.15 -0.70
CA GLN A 118 -12.36 5.07 -0.34
C GLN A 118 -10.89 5.36 -0.67
N ALA A 119 -10.50 6.62 -0.74
CA ALA A 119 -9.10 6.97 -0.87
C ALA A 119 -8.30 6.50 0.36
N SER A 120 -7.12 5.90 0.14
CA SER A 120 -6.24 5.44 1.22
C SER A 120 -5.16 6.45 1.61
N TYR A 121 -5.02 7.53 0.82
CA TYR A 121 -3.92 8.48 0.96
C TYR A 121 -4.36 9.90 0.67
N GLN A 122 -3.91 10.83 1.51
CA GLN A 122 -4.11 12.26 1.31
C GLN A 122 -2.79 13.01 1.42
N PHE A 123 -2.42 13.71 0.35
CA PHE A 123 -1.21 14.54 0.34
C PHE A 123 -1.38 15.79 -0.53
N GLY A 124 -0.91 16.93 -0.03
CA GLY A 124 -0.95 18.19 -0.79
C GLY A 124 -2.36 18.61 -1.23
N GLY A 125 -3.40 18.26 -0.46
CA GLY A 125 -4.80 18.55 -0.77
C GLY A 125 -5.40 17.67 -1.87
N ARG A 126 -4.75 16.56 -2.20
CA ARG A 126 -5.26 15.56 -3.14
C ARG A 126 -5.50 14.25 -2.44
N LEU A 127 -6.57 13.58 -2.82
CA LEU A 127 -6.93 12.23 -2.38
C LEU A 127 -6.57 11.23 -3.47
N GLY A 128 -6.17 10.03 -3.07
CA GLY A 128 -5.89 8.93 -3.96
C GLY A 128 -5.69 7.61 -3.22
N THR A 129 -5.37 6.55 -3.93
CA THR A 129 -5.15 5.23 -3.35
C THR A 129 -3.74 4.75 -3.70
N LEU A 130 -2.87 4.64 -2.70
CA LEU A 130 -1.52 4.06 -2.80
C LEU A 130 -1.45 2.70 -2.12
N ASP A 131 -2.35 2.45 -1.18
CA ASP A 131 -2.50 1.19 -0.46
C ASP A 131 -3.53 0.34 -1.20
N HIS A 132 -3.14 -0.85 -1.60
CA HIS A 132 -3.97 -1.73 -2.41
C HIS A 132 -4.08 -3.11 -1.81
N VAL A 133 -5.17 -3.80 -2.16
CA VAL A 133 -5.28 -5.24 -2.10
C VAL A 133 -5.60 -5.74 -3.50
N LEU A 134 -4.76 -6.64 -3.99
CA LEU A 134 -5.02 -7.36 -5.24
C LEU A 134 -5.12 -8.85 -4.92
N ALA A 135 -5.96 -9.55 -5.64
CA ALA A 135 -6.22 -10.96 -5.45
C ALA A 135 -6.09 -11.72 -6.78
N ASN A 136 -5.56 -12.95 -6.74
CA ASN A 136 -5.67 -13.87 -7.86
C ASN A 136 -7.12 -14.35 -7.99
N ALA A 137 -7.46 -15.13 -9.03
CA ALA A 137 -8.82 -15.55 -9.29
C ALA A 137 -9.45 -16.30 -8.11
N SER A 138 -8.72 -17.28 -7.53
CA SER A 138 -9.21 -18.08 -6.39
C SER A 138 -9.39 -17.24 -5.11
N ALA A 139 -8.52 -16.25 -4.87
CA ALA A 139 -8.69 -15.34 -3.76
C ALA A 139 -9.86 -14.36 -3.96
N SER A 140 -10.07 -13.89 -5.19
CA SER A 140 -11.21 -13.02 -5.52
C SER A 140 -12.55 -13.69 -5.25
N ASP A 141 -12.67 -14.99 -5.46
CA ASP A 141 -13.87 -15.77 -5.18
C ASP A 141 -14.20 -15.87 -3.68
N LEU A 142 -13.20 -15.67 -2.81
CA LEU A 142 -13.38 -15.68 -1.36
C LEU A 142 -13.83 -14.32 -0.81
N VAL A 143 -13.57 -13.24 -1.54
CA VAL A 143 -13.91 -11.88 -1.09
C VAL A 143 -15.42 -11.67 -1.19
N LYS A 144 -16.04 -11.28 -0.08
CA LYS A 144 -17.46 -10.96 -0.02
C LYS A 144 -17.73 -9.47 -0.07
N ASP A 145 -16.83 -8.69 0.52
CA ASP A 145 -16.92 -7.24 0.58
C ASP A 145 -15.51 -6.65 0.81
N SER A 146 -15.34 -5.39 0.51
CA SER A 146 -14.12 -4.66 0.82
C SER A 146 -14.42 -3.21 1.15
N ALA A 147 -13.71 -2.66 2.13
CA ALA A 147 -13.86 -1.27 2.51
C ALA A 147 -12.53 -0.69 2.97
N VAL A 148 -12.36 0.59 2.72
CA VAL A 148 -11.29 1.39 3.33
C VAL A 148 -11.82 1.92 4.65
N TRP A 149 -11.26 1.48 5.76
CA TRP A 149 -11.62 2.01 7.07
C TRP A 149 -10.85 3.28 7.34
N ASN A 150 -11.48 4.38 7.05
CA ASN A 150 -10.93 5.71 7.23
C ASN A 150 -11.03 6.11 8.71
N ILE A 151 -9.94 5.89 9.48
CA ILE A 151 -9.94 6.13 10.92
C ILE A 151 -9.95 7.63 11.22
N ASN A 152 -8.94 8.36 10.72
CA ASN A 152 -8.77 9.79 10.97
C ASN A 152 -7.95 10.50 9.87
N GLY A 153 -7.78 9.88 8.73
CA GLY A 153 -6.97 10.42 7.66
C GLY A 153 -7.59 11.64 6.96
N ASP A 154 -8.91 11.83 7.06
CA ASP A 154 -9.63 12.98 6.52
C ASP A 154 -9.53 14.22 7.41
N GLU A 155 -8.89 14.11 8.57
CA GLU A 155 -8.68 15.26 9.43
C GLU A 155 -7.78 16.30 8.76
N SER A 156 -7.97 17.54 9.17
CA SER A 156 -7.15 18.66 8.69
C SER A 156 -5.66 18.36 8.88
N VAL A 157 -4.85 18.75 7.91
CA VAL A 157 -3.37 18.74 8.00
C VAL A 157 -2.83 19.46 9.24
N ALA A 158 -3.61 20.34 9.86
CA ALA A 158 -3.27 20.96 11.14
C ALA A 158 -3.16 19.96 12.29
N PHE A 159 -3.78 18.79 12.16
CA PHE A 159 -3.76 17.68 13.13
C PHE A 159 -2.77 16.58 12.79
N GLU A 160 -2.01 16.74 11.71
CA GLU A 160 -1.03 15.75 11.30
C GLU A 160 0.15 15.65 12.27
N TYR A 161 0.61 14.42 12.52
CA TYR A 161 1.74 14.14 13.41
C TYR A 161 3.06 14.79 12.93
N SER A 162 3.25 14.98 11.64
CA SER A 162 4.43 15.57 11.02
C SER A 162 4.22 17.04 10.62
N ARG A 163 3.98 17.88 11.60
CA ARG A 163 3.78 19.34 11.39
C ARG A 163 4.94 20.06 10.72
N ARG A 164 6.10 19.46 10.67
CA ARG A 164 7.31 20.04 10.05
C ARG A 164 7.13 20.37 8.58
N ASN A 165 6.33 19.58 7.88
CA ASN A 165 6.10 19.73 6.44
C ASN A 165 5.25 20.97 6.12
N TYR A 166 4.48 21.49 7.08
CA TYR A 166 3.51 22.57 6.85
C TYR A 166 3.84 23.84 7.62
N ASN A 167 5.01 23.92 8.27
CA ASN A 167 5.41 25.10 9.08
C ASN A 167 4.44 25.43 10.24
N VAL A 168 3.71 24.45 10.76
CA VAL A 168 2.65 24.63 11.76
C VAL A 168 3.17 24.36 13.18
N GLN A 169 4.47 24.50 13.43
CA GLN A 169 5.13 24.04 14.65
C GLN A 169 4.56 24.59 15.96
N ASP A 170 3.96 25.76 15.95
CA ASP A 170 3.50 26.46 17.16
C ASP A 170 2.02 26.85 17.12
N PHE A 171 1.25 26.30 16.19
CA PHE A 171 -0.14 26.72 15.99
C PHE A 171 -1.03 26.48 17.24
N PHE A 172 -0.69 25.52 18.09
CA PHE A 172 -1.48 25.12 19.25
C PHE A 172 -0.70 25.09 20.58
N GLY A 173 0.42 25.79 20.67
CA GLY A 173 1.16 25.98 21.90
C GLY A 173 1.99 24.77 22.39
N SER A 174 2.80 25.03 23.39
CA SER A 174 3.65 24.04 24.09
C SER A 174 3.17 23.92 25.52
N GLY A 175 2.31 22.97 25.86
CA GLY A 175 1.81 22.76 27.21
C GLY A 175 0.94 21.51 27.32
N ASP A 176 0.38 21.25 28.49
CA ASP A 176 -0.50 20.13 28.74
C ASP A 176 -1.83 20.21 27.96
N ASP A 177 -2.17 21.39 27.44
CA ASP A 177 -3.31 21.68 26.56
C ASP A 177 -3.01 21.40 25.07
N LYS A 178 -2.01 20.58 24.77
CA LYS A 178 -1.67 20.25 23.39
C LYS A 178 -2.80 19.48 22.74
N LEU A 179 -3.33 20.01 21.63
CA LEU A 179 -4.18 19.28 20.71
C LEU A 179 -3.54 17.93 20.25
N TYR A 180 -2.26 17.78 20.51
CA TYR A 180 -1.40 16.66 20.08
C TYR A 180 -0.75 15.95 21.28
N GLY A 181 -1.39 15.94 22.42
CA GLY A 181 -0.93 15.20 23.60
C GLY A 181 -1.01 13.67 23.38
N TYR A 182 -0.23 12.94 24.17
CA TYR A 182 -0.31 11.48 24.22
C TYR A 182 -1.78 11.05 24.44
N GLY A 183 -2.28 10.15 23.57
CA GLY A 183 -3.64 9.62 23.67
C GLY A 183 -4.71 10.38 22.91
N ASN A 184 -4.38 11.43 22.19
CA ASN A 184 -5.33 12.07 21.30
C ASN A 184 -5.46 11.30 19.98
N PRO A 185 -6.69 11.00 19.53
CA PRO A 185 -6.95 10.18 18.34
C PRO A 185 -6.86 10.98 17.04
N PHE A 186 -5.98 11.98 16.99
CA PHE A 186 -5.81 12.80 15.79
C PHE A 186 -4.96 12.11 14.75
N ARG A 187 -5.01 12.63 13.52
CA ARG A 187 -4.34 12.11 12.34
C ARG A 187 -2.88 11.72 12.62
N SER A 188 -2.63 10.43 12.64
CA SER A 188 -1.32 9.84 12.94
C SER A 188 -0.52 9.51 11.68
N SER A 189 -1.14 9.58 10.49
CA SER A 189 -0.55 9.23 9.19
C SER A 189 -1.24 9.99 8.06
N ASP A 190 -0.54 10.20 6.96
CA ASP A 190 -1.08 10.61 5.67
C ASP A 190 -1.71 9.44 4.90
N HIS A 191 -1.45 8.20 5.32
CA HIS A 191 -2.20 7.03 4.91
C HIS A 191 -3.45 6.87 5.79
N LEU A 192 -4.61 6.80 5.13
CA LEU A 192 -5.91 6.97 5.78
C LEU A 192 -6.44 5.71 6.45
N SER A 193 -5.88 4.51 6.18
CA SER A 193 -6.74 3.36 6.38
C SER A 193 -6.10 2.03 6.63
N LEU A 194 -6.87 1.21 7.32
CA LEU A 194 -6.83 -0.24 7.21
C LEU A 194 -7.81 -0.66 6.11
N ILE A 195 -7.35 -1.48 5.16
CA ILE A 195 -8.25 -2.15 4.21
C ILE A 195 -8.80 -3.38 4.91
N HIS A 196 -10.12 -3.44 5.01
CA HIS A 196 -10.85 -4.59 5.51
C HIS A 196 -11.34 -5.42 4.32
N ILE A 197 -11.10 -6.72 4.39
CA ILE A 197 -11.51 -7.71 3.37
C ILE A 197 -12.51 -8.66 3.97
#